data_5d671aec44ad269c4fc5368c7e82d064
#
_entry.id   5d671aec44ad269c4fc5368c7e82d064
#
_cell.length_a   1.000
_cell.length_b   1.000
_cell.length_c   1.000
_cell.angle_alpha   90.00
_cell.angle_beta   90.00
_cell.angle_gamma   90.00
#
_symmetry.space_group_name_H-M   'P 1'
#
loop_
_entity.id
_entity.type
_entity.pdbx_description
1 polymer ?
#
loop_
_entity_poly.entity_id
_entity_poly.type
_entity_poly.pdbx_seq_one_letter_code
_entity_poly.pdbx_strand_id
1 'polypeptide(L)' 'MLFESIEIRKVRNGVIVTLRSDDDEDQEYVYDTDRKAIKFVKDLLETKNNEQVSA' A
#
# COMPACT_ATOMS: atom_id res chain seq x y z
N MET A 1 1.54 -6.38 -9.15
CA MET A 1 0.66 -6.73 -8.04
C MET A 1 -0.66 -5.99 -8.18
N LEU A 2 -1.74 -6.72 -8.09
CA LEU A 2 -3.07 -6.12 -8.18
C LEU A 2 -3.71 -6.06 -6.80
N PHE A 3 -4.31 -4.93 -6.50
CA PHE A 3 -5.04 -4.77 -5.26
C PHE A 3 -6.23 -3.85 -5.51
N GLU A 4 -7.28 -4.02 -4.71
CA GLU A 4 -8.48 -3.22 -4.86
C GLU A 4 -8.48 -2.00 -3.96
N SER A 5 -7.94 -2.14 -2.79
CA SER A 5 -7.93 -1.03 -1.86
C SER A 5 -6.73 -1.12 -0.94
N ILE A 6 -6.38 0.03 -0.40
CA ILE A 6 -5.30 0.14 0.57
C ILE A 6 -5.90 0.75 1.81
N GLU A 7 -5.66 0.12 2.94
CA GLU A 7 -6.10 0.64 4.22
C GLU A 7 -4.89 1.03 5.04
N ILE A 8 -4.90 2.22 5.60
CA ILE A 8 -3.79 2.71 6.40
C ILE A 8 -4.33 3.00 7.79
N ARG A 9 -3.67 2.41 8.79
CA ARG A 9 -4.05 2.64 10.18
C ARG A 9 -2.84 3.06 10.97
N LYS A 10 -3.01 4.14 11.71
CA LYS A 10 -1.96 4.59 12.61
C LYS A 10 -2.11 3.90 13.94
N VAL A 11 -1.00 3.40 14.44
CA VAL A 11 -0.95 2.80 15.77
C VAL A 11 0.12 3.52 16.56
N ARG A 12 0.19 3.19 17.86
CA ARG A 12 1.06 3.91 18.76
C ARG A 12 2.51 3.92 18.29
N ASN A 13 2.99 2.80 17.79
CA ASN A 13 4.40 2.64 17.45
C ASN A 13 4.66 2.57 15.97
N GLY A 14 3.71 3.01 15.15
CA GLY A 14 3.96 2.94 13.72
C GLY A 14 2.70 3.03 12.90
N VAL A 15 2.76 2.44 11.72
CA VAL A 15 1.67 2.50 10.76
C VAL A 15 1.49 1.12 10.17
N ILE A 16 0.25 0.70 10.04
CA ILE A 16 -0.08 -0.57 9.41
C ILE A 16 -0.74 -0.27 8.06
N VAL A 17 -0.19 -0.85 7.00
CA VAL A 17 -0.75 -0.72 5.66
C VAL A 17 -1.28 -2.07 5.23
N THR A 18 -2.56 -2.12 4.91
CA THR A 18 -3.20 -3.36 4.50
C THR A 18 -3.62 -3.25 3.03
N LEU A 19 -3.17 -4.20 2.23
CA LEU A 19 -3.56 -4.28 0.83
C LEU A 19 -4.64 -5.33 0.69
N ARG A 20 -5.75 -4.94 0.11
CA ARG A 20 -6.89 -5.85 -0.06
C ARG A 20 -7.08 -6.15 -1.53
N SER A 21 -7.31 -7.42 -1.82
CA SER A 21 -7.61 -7.83 -3.17
C SER A 21 -8.71 -8.86 -3.16
N ASP A 22 -9.40 -8.99 -4.29
CA ASP A 22 -10.50 -9.94 -4.41
C ASP A 22 -10.02 -11.37 -4.46
N ASP A 23 -8.94 -11.59 -5.18
CA ASP A 23 -8.52 -12.95 -5.51
C ASP A 23 -7.53 -13.52 -4.53
N ASP A 24 -6.84 -12.66 -3.79
CA ASP A 24 -5.79 -13.09 -2.89
C ASP A 24 -6.11 -12.67 -1.47
N GLU A 25 -5.38 -13.28 -0.54
CA GLU A 25 -5.52 -12.88 0.85
C GLU A 25 -5.00 -11.47 1.04
N ASP A 26 -5.57 -10.80 2.03
CA ASP A 26 -5.10 -9.48 2.40
C ASP A 26 -3.65 -9.56 2.84
N GLN A 27 -2.88 -8.56 2.47
CA GLN A 27 -1.49 -8.46 2.87
C GLN A 27 -1.32 -7.27 3.80
N GLU A 28 -0.59 -7.50 4.87
CA GLU A 28 -0.41 -6.48 5.89
C GLU A 28 1.05 -6.17 6.05
N TYR A 29 1.37 -4.87 6.05
CA TYR A 29 2.73 -4.40 6.21
C TYR A 29 2.79 -3.42 7.37
N VAL A 30 3.82 -3.55 8.19
CA VAL A 30 3.97 -2.70 9.37
C VAL A 30 5.23 -1.88 9.19
N TYR A 31 5.09 -0.58 9.41
CA TYR A 31 6.21 0.35 9.31
C TYR A 31 6.33 1.13 10.61
N ASP A 32 7.56 1.45 10.97
CA ASP A 32 7.80 2.15 12.23
C ASP A 32 7.63 3.67 12.10
N THR A 33 7.55 4.20 10.89
CA THR A 33 7.35 5.64 10.69
C THR A 33 6.34 5.88 9.59
N ASP A 34 5.69 7.04 9.67
CA ASP A 34 4.75 7.46 8.64
C ASP A 34 5.46 7.57 7.29
N ARG A 35 6.68 8.08 7.33
CA ARG A 35 7.41 8.33 6.10
C ARG A 35 7.64 7.06 5.31
N LYS A 36 8.00 5.99 5.99
CA LYS A 36 8.22 4.71 5.32
C LYS A 36 6.93 4.15 4.74
N ALA A 37 5.83 4.28 5.48
CA ALA A 37 4.54 3.81 5.00
C ALA A 37 4.11 4.59 3.77
N ILE A 38 4.27 5.90 3.82
CA ILE A 38 3.90 6.76 2.70
C ILE A 38 4.71 6.40 1.47
N LYS A 39 6.01 6.17 1.65
CA LYS A 39 6.84 5.80 0.52
C LYS A 39 6.39 4.49 -0.11
N PHE A 40 6.03 3.52 0.72
CA PHE A 40 5.55 2.26 0.21
C PHE A 40 4.29 2.44 -0.61
N VAL A 41 3.32 3.17 -0.08
CA VAL A 41 2.08 3.41 -0.79
C VAL A 41 2.33 4.20 -2.07
N LYS A 42 3.19 5.19 -2.01
CA LYS A 42 3.51 5.98 -3.17
C LYS A 42 4.14 5.13 -4.27
N ASP A 43 5.06 4.26 -3.90
CA ASP A 43 5.70 3.38 -4.87
C ASP A 43 4.67 2.48 -5.55
N LEU A 44 3.73 1.96 -4.78
CA LEU A 44 2.69 1.12 -5.35
C LEU A 44 1.84 1.89 -6.36
N LEU A 45 1.45 3.09 -5.99
CA LEU A 45 0.61 3.90 -6.86
C LEU A 45 1.36 4.34 -8.11
N GLU A 46 2.63 4.65 -7.98
CA GLU A 46 3.41 5.06 -9.13
C GLU A 46 3.58 3.92 -10.11
N THR A 47 3.81 2.72 -9.62
CA THR A 47 3.92 1.57 -10.48
C THR A 47 2.64 1.36 -11.26
N LYS A 48 1.51 1.48 -10.58
CA LYS A 48 0.22 1.32 -11.22
C LYS A 48 -0.02 2.44 -12.21
N ASN A 49 0.34 3.66 -11.84
CA ASN A 49 0.17 4.80 -12.73
C ASN A 49 1.00 4.67 -13.98
N ASN A 50 2.21 4.16 -13.84
CA ASN A 50 3.08 3.97 -14.99
C ASN A 50 2.45 3.03 -15.99
N GLU A 51 1.81 2.00 -15.53
CA GLU A 51 1.13 1.08 -16.41
C GLU A 51 -0.01 1.77 -17.13
N GLN A 52 -0.75 2.60 -16.43
CA GLN A 52 -1.85 3.32 -17.02
C GLN A 52 -1.39 4.38 -17.99
N VAL A 53 -0.34 5.09 -17.64
CA VAL A 53 0.15 6.16 -18.47
C VAL A 53 0.70 5.62 -19.79
N SER A 54 1.27 4.45 -19.74
CA SER A 54 1.83 3.88 -20.98
C SER A 54 0.73 3.49 -21.94
N ALA A 55 -0.48 3.46 -21.52
CA ALA A 55 -1.59 3.16 -22.42
C ALA A 55 -2.05 4.44 -23.19
#